data_483bc20a2ad0ccfd50d0ff683d8976f3
#
_entry.id   483bc20a2ad0ccfd50d0ff683d8976f3
#
_cell.length_a   1.000
_cell.length_b   1.000
_cell.length_c   1.000
_cell.angle_alpha   90.00
_cell.angle_beta   90.00
_cell.angle_gamma   90.00
#
_symmetry.space_group_name_H-M   'P 1'
#
loop_
_entity.id
_entity.type
_entity.pdbx_description
1 polymer ?
#
loop_
_entity_poly.entity_id
_entity_poly.type
_entity_poly.pdbx_seq_one_letter_code
_entity_poly.pdbx_strand_id
1 'polypeptide(L)'
;MSISIVNGRLIDPAHGIDDQLDLHIDNEVVVAVGDAPAEFAADQVIDARGEVVCPGLVDLAASLREPGYEHKATLASELVAAARGGITTLLCTPDTNPVIDNAAVVELIHRIARKLGQTRVLATGALTRGLRGEQLSEMAALKQAGCVAVSNAHFPLASTLVERRTLEYAATFGLTVFLRSEDRHLRAGGCVHEGAISTRLGLPSIPSAAESVAVARDLALAEHTQAK
;
A
#
# COMPACT_ATOMS: atom_id res chain seq x y z
N MET A 1 -20.48 19.82 7.70
CA MET A 1 -20.02 20.55 6.49
C MET A 1 -20.50 19.81 5.29
N SER A 2 -21.30 20.49 4.45
CA SER A 2 -21.97 19.89 3.29
C SER A 2 -21.33 20.44 2.02
N ILE A 3 -21.00 19.56 1.07
CA ILE A 3 -20.28 19.88 -0.17
C ILE A 3 -21.07 19.33 -1.36
N SER A 4 -21.26 20.16 -2.40
CA SER A 4 -21.66 19.70 -3.73
C SER A 4 -20.48 19.79 -4.69
N ILE A 5 -20.23 18.75 -5.43
CA ILE A 5 -19.29 18.74 -6.57
C ILE A 5 -20.13 18.60 -7.82
N VAL A 6 -20.14 19.61 -8.67
CA VAL A 6 -21.07 19.70 -9.80
C VAL A 6 -20.32 19.76 -11.14
N ASN A 7 -21.02 19.36 -12.23
CA ASN A 7 -20.53 19.42 -13.62
C ASN A 7 -19.31 18.55 -13.93
N GLY A 8 -18.85 17.69 -13.03
CA GLY A 8 -17.70 16.81 -13.25
C GLY A 8 -18.09 15.50 -13.93
N ARG A 9 -17.12 14.84 -14.57
CA ARG A 9 -17.28 13.44 -14.97
C ARG A 9 -17.00 12.55 -13.75
N LEU A 10 -18.06 11.96 -13.18
CA LEU A 10 -17.95 11.05 -12.06
C LEU A 10 -17.57 9.65 -12.54
N ILE A 11 -16.46 9.12 -12.03
CA ILE A 11 -16.00 7.76 -12.31
C ILE A 11 -15.91 6.99 -11.01
N ASP A 12 -16.76 5.98 -10.83
CA ASP A 12 -16.74 5.05 -9.70
C ASP A 12 -16.85 3.61 -10.21
N PRO A 13 -15.71 2.91 -10.39
CA PRO A 13 -15.69 1.54 -10.90
C PRO A 13 -16.42 0.54 -10.00
N ALA A 14 -16.46 0.78 -8.69
CA ALA A 14 -17.11 -0.13 -7.74
C ALA A 14 -18.64 -0.17 -7.93
N HIS A 15 -19.21 0.95 -8.38
CA HIS A 15 -20.66 1.07 -8.65
C HIS A 15 -20.97 1.10 -10.15
N GLY A 16 -19.96 0.94 -11.02
CA GLY A 16 -20.15 0.96 -12.48
C GLY A 16 -20.53 2.32 -13.04
N ILE A 17 -20.17 3.41 -12.37
CA ILE A 17 -20.49 4.79 -12.76
C ILE A 17 -19.35 5.35 -13.63
N ASP A 18 -19.71 5.89 -14.78
CA ASP A 18 -18.84 6.70 -15.63
C ASP A 18 -19.74 7.64 -16.44
N ASP A 19 -20.15 8.75 -15.82
CA ASP A 19 -21.10 9.69 -16.40
C ASP A 19 -20.91 11.10 -15.82
N GLN A 20 -21.58 12.09 -16.40
CA GLN A 20 -21.61 13.46 -15.91
C GLN A 20 -22.69 13.58 -14.84
N LEU A 21 -22.31 13.41 -13.59
CA LEU A 21 -23.19 13.38 -12.42
C LEU A 21 -22.63 14.26 -11.31
N ASP A 22 -23.54 14.92 -10.58
CA ASP A 22 -23.18 15.66 -9.40
C ASP A 22 -23.00 14.74 -8.19
N LEU A 23 -22.15 15.15 -7.25
CA LEU A 23 -21.86 14.41 -6.02
C LEU A 23 -22.17 15.30 -4.82
N HIS A 24 -22.98 14.79 -3.88
CA HIS A 24 -23.37 15.51 -2.68
C HIS A 24 -22.86 14.80 -1.44
N ILE A 25 -22.12 15.54 -0.60
CA ILE A 25 -21.46 15.03 0.60
C ILE A 25 -21.98 15.82 1.80
N ASP A 26 -22.35 15.13 2.85
CA ASP A 26 -22.66 15.72 4.15
C ASP A 26 -21.99 14.95 5.28
N ASN A 27 -21.35 15.68 6.20
CA ASN A 27 -20.64 15.10 7.34
C ASN A 27 -19.71 13.94 6.96
N GLU A 28 -18.87 14.16 5.93
CA GLU A 28 -17.86 13.22 5.42
C GLU A 28 -18.44 11.94 4.74
N VAL A 29 -19.74 11.94 4.45
CA VAL A 29 -20.44 10.81 3.81
C VAL A 29 -21.09 11.28 2.51
N VAL A 30 -20.96 10.49 1.45
CA VAL A 30 -21.73 10.70 0.21
C VAL A 30 -23.20 10.41 0.48
N VAL A 31 -24.04 11.45 0.35
CA VAL A 31 -25.50 11.36 0.60
C VAL A 31 -26.31 11.19 -0.67
N ALA A 32 -25.79 11.65 -1.81
CA ALA A 32 -26.42 11.43 -3.12
C ALA A 32 -25.40 11.52 -4.27
N VAL A 33 -25.72 10.82 -5.35
CA VAL A 33 -25.09 10.90 -6.67
C VAL A 33 -26.18 11.24 -7.67
N GLY A 34 -26.01 12.29 -8.46
CA GLY A 34 -27.04 12.89 -9.33
C GLY A 34 -27.79 14.01 -8.61
N ASP A 35 -29.11 13.94 -8.54
CA ASP A 35 -29.93 14.99 -7.93
C ASP A 35 -29.71 15.10 -6.42
N ALA A 36 -29.58 16.34 -5.93
CA ALA A 36 -29.48 16.60 -4.50
C ALA A 36 -30.76 16.23 -3.75
N PRO A 37 -30.68 15.70 -2.51
CA PRO A 37 -31.88 15.52 -1.67
C PRO A 37 -32.62 16.84 -1.45
N ALA A 38 -33.93 16.80 -1.34
CA ALA A 38 -34.79 18.00 -1.28
C ALA A 38 -34.46 19.01 -0.16
N GLU A 39 -33.92 18.51 0.97
CA GLU A 39 -33.50 19.34 2.10
C GLU A 39 -31.98 19.60 2.19
N PHE A 40 -31.23 19.17 1.16
CA PHE A 40 -29.78 19.33 1.14
C PHE A 40 -29.40 20.77 0.76
N ALA A 41 -28.62 21.41 1.62
CA ALA A 41 -28.04 22.72 1.36
C ALA A 41 -26.51 22.63 1.48
N ALA A 42 -25.81 22.86 0.40
CA ALA A 42 -24.35 22.81 0.39
C ALA A 42 -23.75 24.07 1.05
N ASP A 43 -22.85 23.85 2.02
CA ASP A 43 -22.00 24.93 2.56
C ASP A 43 -20.95 25.38 1.53
N GLN A 44 -20.53 24.45 0.66
CA GLN A 44 -19.56 24.69 -0.40
C GLN A 44 -19.99 24.00 -1.69
N VAL A 45 -19.86 24.71 -2.81
CA VAL A 45 -20.06 24.16 -4.16
C VAL A 45 -18.72 24.22 -4.91
N ILE A 46 -18.32 23.07 -5.47
CA ILE A 46 -17.11 22.91 -6.28
C ILE A 46 -17.57 22.66 -7.72
N ASP A 47 -17.26 23.58 -8.64
CA ASP A 47 -17.50 23.37 -10.08
C ASP A 47 -16.33 22.57 -10.67
N ALA A 48 -16.59 21.31 -11.01
CA ALA A 48 -15.63 20.37 -11.57
C ALA A 48 -15.75 20.24 -13.10
N ARG A 49 -16.21 21.28 -13.78
CA ARG A 49 -16.39 21.28 -15.24
C ARG A 49 -15.08 20.99 -15.97
N GLY A 50 -15.07 19.92 -16.78
CA GLY A 50 -13.90 19.44 -17.50
C GLY A 50 -12.94 18.60 -16.67
N GLU A 51 -13.26 18.37 -15.38
CA GLU A 51 -12.48 17.55 -14.45
C GLU A 51 -13.13 16.19 -14.23
N VAL A 52 -12.30 15.24 -13.75
CA VAL A 52 -12.76 13.92 -13.32
C VAL A 52 -12.93 13.93 -11.80
N VAL A 53 -14.09 13.48 -11.34
CA VAL A 53 -14.39 13.23 -9.94
C VAL A 53 -14.34 11.71 -9.72
N CYS A 54 -13.52 11.25 -8.82
CA CYS A 54 -13.40 9.81 -8.54
C CYS A 54 -13.09 9.58 -7.06
N PRO A 55 -13.26 8.32 -6.56
CA PRO A 55 -12.76 7.96 -5.25
C PRO A 55 -11.26 8.26 -5.12
N GLY A 56 -10.84 8.69 -3.93
CA GLY A 56 -9.44 8.97 -3.67
C GLY A 56 -8.54 7.75 -3.95
N LEU A 57 -7.37 8.01 -4.50
CA LEU A 57 -6.42 6.96 -4.86
C LEU A 57 -5.89 6.25 -3.60
N VAL A 58 -5.56 4.96 -3.76
CA VAL A 58 -4.98 4.12 -2.71
C VAL A 58 -3.58 3.69 -3.14
N ASP A 59 -2.57 4.02 -2.32
CA ASP A 59 -1.19 3.53 -2.50
C ASP A 59 -0.96 2.33 -1.58
N LEU A 60 -0.64 1.17 -2.16
CA LEU A 60 -0.45 -0.07 -1.43
C LEU A 60 0.97 -0.28 -0.88
N ALA A 61 1.94 0.59 -1.20
CA ALA A 61 3.34 0.37 -0.84
C ALA A 61 4.14 1.67 -0.68
N ALA A 62 3.69 2.58 0.18
CA ALA A 62 4.37 3.84 0.45
C ALA A 62 5.48 3.71 1.49
N SER A 63 6.71 4.08 1.13
CA SER A 63 7.84 4.15 2.06
C SER A 63 7.87 5.51 2.76
N LEU A 64 7.22 5.64 3.91
CA LEU A 64 7.04 6.91 4.63
C LEU A 64 8.30 7.41 5.37
N ARG A 65 9.33 6.57 5.49
CA ARG A 65 10.65 6.87 6.07
C ARG A 65 10.67 7.18 7.57
N GLU A 66 9.57 7.53 8.17
CA GLU A 66 9.43 7.75 9.60
C GLU A 66 8.62 6.59 10.23
N PRO A 67 9.08 6.01 11.35
CA PRO A 67 10.26 6.39 12.14
C PRO A 67 11.60 5.92 11.56
N GLY A 68 12.68 6.67 11.89
CA GLY A 68 14.07 6.27 11.78
C GLY A 68 14.84 6.74 10.55
N TYR A 69 14.17 7.28 9.54
CA TYR A 69 14.80 7.84 8.35
C TYR A 69 14.29 9.25 8.05
N GLU A 70 14.00 10.03 9.08
CA GLU A 70 13.42 11.38 9.00
C GLU A 70 14.28 12.37 8.21
N HIS A 71 15.59 12.07 8.10
CA HIS A 71 16.51 12.83 7.24
C HIS A 71 16.22 12.69 5.73
N LYS A 72 15.44 11.68 5.34
CA LYS A 72 14.99 11.48 3.94
C LYS A 72 13.60 12.07 3.72
N ALA A 73 12.68 11.79 4.65
CA ALA A 73 11.32 12.28 4.62
C ALA A 73 10.64 12.05 5.98
N THR A 74 9.61 12.83 6.29
CA THR A 74 8.79 12.67 7.50
C THR A 74 7.38 12.25 7.13
N LEU A 75 6.65 11.65 8.05
CA LEU A 75 5.22 11.39 7.87
C LEU A 75 4.48 12.66 7.45
N ALA A 76 4.79 13.80 8.05
CA ALA A 76 4.14 15.07 7.70
C ALA A 76 4.37 15.46 6.23
N SER A 77 5.60 15.38 5.72
CA SER A 77 5.91 15.72 4.33
C SER A 77 5.26 14.74 3.33
N GLU A 78 5.33 13.44 3.64
CA GLU A 78 4.82 12.40 2.74
C GLU A 78 3.29 12.39 2.67
N LEU A 79 2.58 12.63 3.79
CA LEU A 79 1.13 12.68 3.79
C LEU A 79 0.59 13.92 3.04
N VAL A 80 1.29 15.05 3.13
CA VAL A 80 0.96 16.24 2.31
C VAL A 80 1.19 15.96 0.83
N ALA A 81 2.31 15.31 0.48
CA ALA A 81 2.61 14.96 -0.91
C ALA A 81 1.56 13.97 -1.46
N ALA A 82 1.19 12.95 -0.68
CA ALA A 82 0.16 11.98 -1.02
C ALA A 82 -1.19 12.66 -1.28
N ALA A 83 -1.66 13.52 -0.36
CA ALA A 83 -2.90 14.26 -0.50
C ALA A 83 -2.92 15.14 -1.76
N ARG A 84 -1.82 15.84 -2.05
CA ARG A 84 -1.67 16.64 -3.28
C ARG A 84 -1.67 15.81 -4.55
N GLY A 85 -1.24 14.53 -4.47
CA GLY A 85 -1.33 13.55 -5.56
C GLY A 85 -2.69 12.86 -5.68
N GLY A 86 -3.69 13.25 -4.86
CA GLY A 86 -5.01 12.59 -4.85
C GLY A 86 -5.06 11.27 -4.09
N ILE A 87 -4.01 10.91 -3.36
CA ILE A 87 -3.95 9.69 -2.55
C ILE A 87 -4.58 9.98 -1.19
N THR A 88 -5.72 9.35 -0.91
CA THR A 88 -6.46 9.51 0.35
C THR A 88 -6.18 8.41 1.36
N THR A 89 -5.66 7.28 0.90
CA THR A 89 -5.28 6.14 1.76
C THR A 89 -3.97 5.56 1.26
N LEU A 90 -3.06 5.27 2.17
CA LEU A 90 -1.80 4.60 1.84
C LEU A 90 -1.43 3.54 2.87
N LEU A 91 -0.71 2.51 2.42
CA LEU A 91 -0.12 1.47 3.25
C LEU A 91 1.36 1.78 3.46
N CYS A 92 1.74 2.01 4.72
CA CYS A 92 3.13 2.17 5.12
C CYS A 92 3.85 0.82 5.04
N THR A 93 4.93 0.76 4.27
CA THR A 93 5.78 -0.44 4.17
C THR A 93 6.55 -0.67 5.47
N PRO A 94 6.90 -1.94 5.82
CA PRO A 94 7.48 -2.26 7.13
C PRO A 94 8.95 -1.88 7.30
N ASP A 95 9.61 -1.34 6.29
CA ASP A 95 11.04 -1.00 6.23
C ASP A 95 11.41 0.31 6.94
N THR A 96 10.76 0.60 8.04
CA THR A 96 11.08 1.69 8.97
C THR A 96 12.20 1.27 9.95
N ASN A 97 12.67 2.20 10.80
CA ASN A 97 13.61 1.90 11.86
C ASN A 97 13.15 2.54 13.19
N PRO A 98 12.61 1.76 14.14
CA PRO A 98 12.53 0.30 14.10
C PRO A 98 11.56 -0.23 13.03
N VAL A 99 11.81 -1.47 12.60
CA VAL A 99 10.95 -2.21 11.65
C VAL A 99 9.54 -2.40 12.24
N ILE A 100 8.51 -2.40 11.41
CA ILE A 100 7.13 -2.68 11.84
C ILE A 100 6.96 -4.19 12.08
N ASP A 101 7.67 -4.75 13.04
CA ASP A 101 7.59 -6.15 13.44
C ASP A 101 7.01 -6.37 14.85
N ASN A 102 6.55 -5.31 15.49
CA ASN A 102 5.90 -5.32 16.79
C ASN A 102 4.80 -4.26 16.91
N ALA A 103 3.86 -4.45 17.84
CA ALA A 103 2.68 -3.60 18.03
C ALA A 103 3.01 -2.13 18.34
N ALA A 104 4.09 -1.87 19.09
CA ALA A 104 4.42 -0.51 19.51
C ALA A 104 4.77 0.42 18.35
N VAL A 105 5.44 -0.12 17.33
CA VAL A 105 5.77 0.66 16.10
C VAL A 105 4.50 0.95 15.30
N VAL A 106 3.58 0.00 15.19
CA VAL A 106 2.27 0.19 14.54
C VAL A 106 1.50 1.32 15.23
N GLU A 107 1.39 1.27 16.56
CA GLU A 107 0.70 2.28 17.35
C GLU A 107 1.33 3.67 17.22
N LEU A 108 2.67 3.73 17.16
CA LEU A 108 3.41 4.99 16.95
C LEU A 108 3.01 5.64 15.62
N ILE A 109 3.08 4.88 14.53
CA ILE A 109 2.76 5.37 13.18
C ILE A 109 1.30 5.83 13.11
N HIS A 110 0.37 5.03 13.62
CA HIS A 110 -1.05 5.39 13.64
C HIS A 110 -1.35 6.63 14.48
N ARG A 111 -0.65 6.82 15.59
CA ARG A 111 -0.79 8.00 16.45
C ARG A 111 -0.30 9.27 15.75
N ILE A 112 0.87 9.20 15.10
CA ILE A 112 1.41 10.35 14.36
C ILE A 112 0.51 10.69 13.17
N ALA A 113 0.14 9.70 12.37
CA ALA A 113 -0.71 9.88 11.19
C ALA A 113 -2.08 10.50 11.55
N ARG A 114 -2.74 10.01 12.62
CA ARG A 114 -4.00 10.57 13.10
C ARG A 114 -3.88 12.04 13.54
N LYS A 115 -2.76 12.40 14.17
CA LYS A 115 -2.51 13.78 14.59
C LYS A 115 -2.33 14.72 13.38
N LEU A 116 -1.76 14.23 12.28
CA LEU A 116 -1.55 14.99 11.06
C LEU A 116 -2.85 15.18 10.25
N GLY A 117 -3.74 14.20 10.24
CA GLY A 117 -5.10 14.31 9.68
C GLY A 117 -5.18 14.54 8.16
N GLN A 118 -4.11 14.28 7.40
CA GLN A 118 -4.04 14.58 5.96
C GLN A 118 -4.56 13.43 5.09
N THR A 119 -3.90 12.27 5.21
CA THR A 119 -4.16 11.05 4.46
C THR A 119 -4.29 9.90 5.44
N ARG A 120 -5.18 8.96 5.17
CA ARG A 120 -5.34 7.77 6.00
C ARG A 120 -4.13 6.85 5.84
N VAL A 121 -3.45 6.54 6.94
CA VAL A 121 -2.32 5.62 6.96
C VAL A 121 -2.74 4.29 7.55
N LEU A 122 -2.51 3.22 6.81
CA LEU A 122 -2.62 1.84 7.27
C LEU A 122 -1.21 1.25 7.36
N ALA A 123 -0.98 0.36 8.30
CA ALA A 123 0.32 -0.27 8.49
C ALA A 123 0.38 -1.65 7.82
N THR A 124 1.49 -1.92 7.13
CA THR A 124 1.89 -3.26 6.72
C THR A 124 2.92 -3.78 7.70
N GLY A 125 2.65 -4.92 8.32
CA GLY A 125 3.59 -5.56 9.26
C GLY A 125 4.69 -6.33 8.54
N ALA A 126 5.83 -6.52 9.19
CA ALA A 126 6.90 -7.35 8.65
C ALA A 126 6.53 -8.84 8.66
N LEU A 127 6.82 -9.59 7.59
CA LEU A 127 6.71 -11.05 7.55
C LEU A 127 7.70 -11.71 8.51
N THR A 128 8.90 -11.14 8.59
CA THR A 128 9.99 -11.70 9.43
C THR A 128 10.55 -10.64 10.35
N ARG A 129 11.07 -11.09 11.50
CA ARG A 129 11.69 -10.21 12.51
C ARG A 129 12.85 -9.44 11.92
N GLY A 130 12.81 -8.12 12.06
CA GLY A 130 13.81 -7.21 11.52
C GLY A 130 13.97 -7.29 9.99
N LEU A 131 12.99 -7.85 9.25
CA LEU A 131 13.03 -8.09 7.79
C LEU A 131 14.19 -8.99 7.35
N ARG A 132 14.73 -9.84 8.23
CA ARG A 132 15.91 -10.67 7.95
C ARG A 132 15.61 -11.90 7.07
N GLY A 133 14.34 -12.20 6.84
CA GLY A 133 13.93 -13.32 6.00
C GLY A 133 14.00 -14.70 6.68
N GLU A 134 14.36 -14.80 7.95
CA GLU A 134 14.64 -16.08 8.63
C GLU A 134 13.56 -16.49 9.63
N GLN A 135 13.26 -15.64 10.59
CA GLN A 135 12.32 -15.90 11.67
C GLN A 135 11.04 -15.13 11.45
N LEU A 136 9.90 -15.79 11.57
CA LEU A 136 8.60 -15.16 11.43
C LEU A 136 8.39 -14.11 12.53
N SER A 137 7.71 -13.02 12.17
CA SER A 137 7.21 -12.02 13.11
C SER A 137 5.96 -12.53 13.84
N GLU A 138 5.52 -11.81 14.86
CA GLU A 138 4.27 -12.10 15.60
C GLU A 138 3.06 -11.52 14.85
N MET A 139 2.69 -12.10 13.69
CA MET A 139 1.65 -11.56 12.80
C MET A 139 0.28 -11.42 13.49
N ALA A 140 -0.03 -12.29 14.47
CA ALA A 140 -1.23 -12.17 15.27
C ALA A 140 -1.28 -10.86 16.05
N ALA A 141 -0.17 -10.50 16.72
CA ALA A 141 -0.06 -9.24 17.45
C ALA A 141 -0.06 -8.02 16.53
N LEU A 142 0.59 -8.12 15.36
CA LEU A 142 0.56 -7.07 14.34
C LEU A 142 -0.86 -6.81 13.82
N LYS A 143 -1.64 -7.87 13.56
CA LYS A 143 -3.05 -7.74 13.18
C LYS A 143 -3.87 -7.06 14.27
N GLN A 144 -3.71 -7.47 15.52
CA GLN A 144 -4.40 -6.86 16.67
C GLN A 144 -4.04 -5.38 16.84
N ALA A 145 -2.80 -4.99 16.55
CA ALA A 145 -2.37 -3.60 16.56
C ALA A 145 -2.88 -2.77 15.37
N GLY A 146 -3.52 -3.40 14.38
CA GLY A 146 -4.14 -2.71 13.24
C GLY A 146 -3.40 -2.82 11.91
N CYS A 147 -2.42 -3.73 11.76
CA CYS A 147 -1.89 -4.06 10.46
C CYS A 147 -2.95 -4.73 9.59
N VAL A 148 -3.08 -4.27 8.35
CA VAL A 148 -4.05 -4.79 7.37
C VAL A 148 -3.41 -5.81 6.42
N ALA A 149 -2.09 -5.81 6.32
CA ALA A 149 -1.31 -6.67 5.46
C ALA A 149 0.05 -6.96 6.10
N VAL A 150 0.80 -7.89 5.51
CA VAL A 150 2.18 -8.20 5.88
C VAL A 150 3.06 -8.29 4.64
N SER A 151 4.33 -7.89 4.78
CA SER A 151 5.32 -7.89 3.70
C SER A 151 6.74 -8.03 4.26
N ASN A 152 7.66 -8.49 3.44
CA ASN A 152 9.09 -8.37 3.76
C ASN A 152 9.74 -7.19 3.01
N ALA A 153 8.93 -6.27 2.48
CA ALA A 153 9.35 -5.16 1.63
C ALA A 153 10.24 -5.65 0.47
N HIS A 154 11.42 -5.08 0.31
CA HIS A 154 12.39 -5.49 -0.71
C HIS A 154 13.43 -6.50 -0.21
N PHE A 155 13.30 -6.96 1.04
CA PHE A 155 14.24 -7.94 1.62
C PHE A 155 13.82 -9.36 1.29
N PRO A 156 14.75 -10.20 0.79
CA PRO A 156 14.43 -11.55 0.39
C PRO A 156 14.12 -12.45 1.62
N LEU A 157 13.27 -13.42 1.43
CA LEU A 157 13.12 -14.52 2.39
C LEU A 157 14.27 -15.52 2.23
N ALA A 158 14.70 -16.14 3.33
CA ALA A 158 15.88 -17.01 3.36
C ALA A 158 15.70 -18.29 2.53
N SER A 159 14.48 -18.81 2.48
CA SER A 159 14.16 -20.03 1.75
C SER A 159 12.67 -20.13 1.43
N THR A 160 12.33 -20.95 0.44
CA THR A 160 10.96 -21.34 0.09
C THR A 160 10.20 -21.94 1.29
N LEU A 161 10.90 -22.61 2.21
CA LEU A 161 10.27 -23.13 3.42
C LEU A 161 9.81 -22.00 4.36
N VAL A 162 10.64 -20.97 4.55
CA VAL A 162 10.26 -19.79 5.35
C VAL A 162 9.09 -19.07 4.67
N GLU A 163 9.14 -18.89 3.36
CA GLU A 163 8.07 -18.27 2.59
C GLU A 163 6.75 -19.03 2.76
N ARG A 164 6.75 -20.35 2.57
CA ARG A 164 5.57 -21.18 2.81
C ARG A 164 5.00 -20.98 4.22
N ARG A 165 5.85 -21.01 5.25
CA ARG A 165 5.41 -20.83 6.65
C ARG A 165 4.85 -19.43 6.91
N THR A 166 5.42 -18.38 6.31
CA THR A 166 4.87 -17.04 6.43
C THR A 166 3.49 -16.93 5.80
N LEU A 167 3.28 -17.55 4.63
CA LEU A 167 1.98 -17.62 3.97
C LEU A 167 0.94 -18.39 4.79
N GLU A 168 1.29 -19.57 5.31
CA GLU A 168 0.42 -20.37 6.19
C GLU A 168 0.00 -19.58 7.44
N TYR A 169 0.94 -18.87 8.07
CA TYR A 169 0.67 -18.07 9.25
C TYR A 169 -0.22 -16.85 8.93
N ALA A 170 0.08 -16.14 7.84
CA ALA A 170 -0.74 -15.02 7.38
C ALA A 170 -2.17 -15.46 7.05
N ALA A 171 -2.33 -16.60 6.35
CA ALA A 171 -3.64 -17.19 6.02
C ALA A 171 -4.47 -17.51 7.28
N THR A 172 -3.84 -18.04 8.34
CA THR A 172 -4.51 -18.35 9.62
C THR A 172 -5.21 -17.12 10.23
N PHE A 173 -4.64 -15.94 10.02
CA PHE A 173 -5.21 -14.68 10.53
C PHE A 173 -5.92 -13.86 9.45
N GLY A 174 -6.04 -14.36 8.23
CA GLY A 174 -6.68 -13.66 7.12
C GLY A 174 -5.97 -12.34 6.76
N LEU A 175 -4.65 -12.29 6.91
CA LEU A 175 -3.82 -11.18 6.48
C LEU A 175 -3.46 -11.30 5.00
N THR A 176 -3.56 -10.20 4.27
CA THR A 176 -3.04 -10.12 2.89
C THR A 176 -1.52 -10.06 2.91
N VAL A 177 -0.87 -10.81 2.01
CA VAL A 177 0.59 -10.86 1.90
C VAL A 177 1.04 -10.13 0.64
N PHE A 178 1.93 -9.14 0.79
CA PHE A 178 2.61 -8.50 -0.33
C PHE A 178 4.00 -9.08 -0.47
N LEU A 179 4.26 -9.77 -1.57
CA LEU A 179 5.56 -10.32 -1.91
C LEU A 179 6.22 -9.49 -3.00
N ARG A 180 7.54 -9.39 -2.94
CA ARG A 180 8.37 -8.96 -4.04
C ARG A 180 8.99 -10.20 -4.68
N SER A 181 8.42 -10.62 -5.81
CA SER A 181 8.83 -11.81 -6.53
C SER A 181 10.15 -11.57 -7.28
N GLU A 182 11.26 -11.78 -6.60
CA GLU A 182 12.62 -11.69 -7.17
C GLU A 182 13.50 -12.79 -6.56
N ASP A 183 13.99 -13.71 -7.38
CA ASP A 183 14.90 -14.74 -6.93
C ASP A 183 16.31 -14.17 -6.65
N ARG A 184 16.73 -14.23 -5.39
CA ARG A 184 17.99 -13.64 -4.92
C ARG A 184 19.24 -14.25 -5.58
N HIS A 185 19.17 -15.53 -5.93
CA HIS A 185 20.32 -16.24 -6.51
C HIS A 185 20.46 -15.91 -8.00
N LEU A 186 19.34 -15.83 -8.73
CA LEU A 186 19.34 -15.38 -10.11
C LEU A 186 19.66 -13.90 -10.25
N ARG A 187 19.23 -13.06 -9.32
CA ARG A 187 19.65 -11.65 -9.25
C ARG A 187 21.15 -11.49 -9.07
N ALA A 188 21.80 -12.30 -8.23
CA ALA A 188 23.26 -12.41 -8.06
C ALA A 188 24.03 -11.07 -7.97
N GLY A 189 23.43 -10.04 -7.35
CA GLY A 189 24.06 -8.71 -7.25
C GLY A 189 23.87 -7.82 -8.48
N GLY A 190 23.06 -8.24 -9.45
CA GLY A 190 22.70 -7.42 -10.60
C GLY A 190 22.00 -6.12 -10.19
N CYS A 191 22.18 -5.06 -10.98
CA CYS A 191 21.68 -3.72 -10.70
C CYS A 191 20.76 -3.17 -11.81
N VAL A 192 20.68 -3.88 -12.96
CA VAL A 192 19.91 -3.46 -14.12
C VAL A 192 19.35 -4.70 -14.84
N HIS A 193 18.24 -4.54 -15.54
CA HIS A 193 17.67 -5.63 -16.36
C HIS A 193 18.64 -6.09 -17.45
N GLU A 194 18.71 -7.41 -17.67
CA GLU A 194 19.55 -8.02 -18.72
C GLU A 194 19.05 -7.62 -20.10
N GLY A 195 19.96 -7.11 -20.95
CA GLY A 195 19.63 -6.70 -22.29
C GLY A 195 20.75 -5.93 -22.99
N ALA A 196 20.46 -5.40 -24.17
CA ALA A 196 21.43 -4.69 -24.99
C ALA A 196 22.08 -3.48 -24.27
N ILE A 197 21.31 -2.80 -23.39
CA ILE A 197 21.81 -1.62 -22.68
C ILE A 197 22.78 -2.04 -21.56
N SER A 198 22.42 -3.04 -20.77
CA SER A 198 23.30 -3.54 -19.68
C SER A 198 24.61 -4.08 -20.26
N THR A 199 24.53 -4.83 -21.36
CA THR A 199 25.70 -5.35 -22.06
C THR A 199 26.59 -4.22 -22.59
N ARG A 200 26.01 -3.20 -23.24
CA ARG A 200 26.75 -2.06 -23.78
C ARG A 200 27.43 -1.24 -22.69
N LEU A 201 26.81 -1.11 -21.53
CA LEU A 201 27.33 -0.33 -20.42
C LEU A 201 28.23 -1.15 -19.46
N GLY A 202 28.38 -2.46 -19.69
CA GLY A 202 29.16 -3.35 -18.82
C GLY A 202 28.60 -3.46 -17.40
N LEU A 203 27.27 -3.30 -17.23
CA LEU A 203 26.64 -3.36 -15.92
C LEU A 203 26.23 -4.78 -15.56
N PRO A 204 26.38 -5.20 -14.28
CA PRO A 204 25.86 -6.47 -13.79
C PRO A 204 24.35 -6.56 -14.02
N SER A 205 23.90 -7.55 -14.79
CA SER A 205 22.51 -7.65 -15.19
C SER A 205 21.72 -8.66 -14.35
N ILE A 206 20.40 -8.45 -14.30
CA ILE A 206 19.42 -9.31 -13.66
C ILE A 206 18.62 -9.98 -14.79
N PRO A 207 18.69 -11.31 -14.95
CA PRO A 207 17.92 -11.99 -15.98
C PRO A 207 16.42 -11.93 -15.69
N SER A 208 15.57 -11.88 -16.72
CA SER A 208 14.11 -11.92 -16.56
C SER A 208 13.62 -13.15 -15.81
N ALA A 209 14.37 -14.24 -15.85
CA ALA A 209 14.11 -15.45 -15.08
C ALA A 209 14.10 -15.21 -13.57
N ALA A 210 14.81 -14.19 -13.06
CA ALA A 210 14.81 -13.87 -11.63
C ALA A 210 13.41 -13.50 -11.12
N GLU A 211 12.61 -12.84 -11.94
CA GLU A 211 11.23 -12.49 -11.62
C GLU A 211 10.26 -13.63 -11.94
N SER A 212 10.31 -14.20 -13.15
CA SER A 212 9.34 -15.20 -13.59
C SER A 212 9.39 -16.50 -12.76
N VAL A 213 10.58 -16.96 -12.35
CA VAL A 213 10.75 -18.12 -11.46
C VAL A 213 10.19 -17.82 -10.07
N ALA A 214 10.45 -16.64 -9.54
CA ALA A 214 9.92 -16.23 -8.23
C ALA A 214 8.39 -16.13 -8.27
N VAL A 215 7.81 -15.47 -9.28
CA VAL A 215 6.35 -15.39 -9.44
C VAL A 215 5.71 -16.77 -9.51
N ALA A 216 6.26 -17.70 -10.29
CA ALA A 216 5.73 -19.05 -10.40
C ALA A 216 5.76 -19.79 -9.05
N ARG A 217 6.84 -19.64 -8.29
CA ARG A 217 6.98 -20.20 -6.93
C ARG A 217 5.94 -19.58 -5.99
N ASP A 218 5.87 -18.27 -5.94
CA ASP A 218 5.00 -17.51 -5.02
C ASP A 218 3.52 -17.86 -5.27
N LEU A 219 3.11 -17.96 -6.54
CA LEU A 219 1.75 -18.38 -6.91
C LEU A 219 1.45 -19.83 -6.48
N ALA A 220 2.38 -20.76 -6.71
CA ALA A 220 2.20 -22.14 -6.30
C ALA A 220 2.08 -22.27 -4.78
N LEU A 221 2.84 -21.50 -4.01
CA LEU A 221 2.75 -21.47 -2.56
C LEU A 221 1.47 -20.79 -2.07
N ALA A 222 1.05 -19.69 -2.68
CA ALA A 222 -0.19 -19.00 -2.34
C ALA A 222 -1.40 -19.92 -2.57
N GLU A 223 -1.46 -20.61 -3.69
CA GLU A 223 -2.50 -21.61 -3.98
C GLU A 223 -2.52 -22.74 -2.95
N HIS A 224 -1.35 -23.30 -2.61
CA HIS A 224 -1.23 -24.39 -1.65
C HIS A 224 -1.63 -23.98 -0.23
N THR A 225 -1.30 -22.75 0.19
CA THR A 225 -1.54 -22.25 1.55
C THR A 225 -2.86 -21.51 1.70
N GLN A 226 -3.57 -21.26 0.60
CA GLN A 226 -4.78 -20.42 0.56
C GLN A 226 -4.54 -19.00 1.12
N ALA A 227 -3.31 -18.49 1.02
CA ALA A 227 -2.96 -17.13 1.37
C ALA A 227 -3.56 -16.12 0.37
N LYS A 228 -3.81 -14.91 0.87
CA LYS A 228 -4.36 -13.80 0.07
C LYS A 228 -3.26 -12.82 -0.29
#